data_e55d0fb461c239fde01441294be8e9c4
#
_entry.id   e55d0fb461c239fde01441294be8e9c4
#
_cell.length_a   1.000
_cell.length_b   1.000
_cell.length_c   1.000
_cell.angle_alpha   90.00
_cell.angle_beta   90.00
_cell.angle_gamma   90.00
#
_symmetry.space_group_name_H-M   'P 1'
#
loop_
_entity.id
_entity.type
_entity.pdbx_description
1 polymer ?
#
loop_
_entity_poly.entity_id
_entity_poly.type
_entity_poly.pdbx_seq_one_letter_code
_entity_poly.pdbx_strand_id
1 'polypeptide(L)'
;MKLKWKFNDLTGEKELERINRIVIDTEEKVEKALAFIDLEPSEAMFFNGYQTWTLSREYSRYDKMRGLNGMPEGVIRRYSLDGYGDYHIASYPYKPGVFHGFSYCYFRDGENYRFFGSLDEKPGYTIFGYNVKKNRLKIIRDAEGLVPDGSFHLLDLFYIEGTEEEVFDAWFEALGINAVPAPKIVGYSSWYNRFQDIDHGTIVQDLKGCKTILEPGDLFQVDDGWESAVGDWEPDPEKFPSGMKAMADEIHSAGFMAGLWISPFVAAKGSRVLKEHPEWVINDHKGETFSCGCNWRGFYGLDIDIPECLEYIENSVKKAVFDWGFDLLKMDFLYAGATFGNDKETRAGRMIRIMELVRQWVGDKRILACGVPLMPAFGLADYSRIGCDVGLSWRDRPFLRQIHRERVSTVNSIMDTIYRRQLDGRAFGNDPDVFFLRYENIELTEEEKDIVATVNALLGSVFLTSDDPGKYTEEQKERFRYYRHLTEAKNVKLIQHERIGFSYILDGREHEYLIPEDKVKE
;
A
#
# COMPACT_ATOMS: atom_id res chain seq x y z
N MET A 1 3.24 -28.63 -15.74
CA MET A 1 2.12 -27.78 -16.25
C MET A 1 2.57 -27.07 -17.51
N LYS A 2 1.63 -26.75 -18.44
CA LYS A 2 1.95 -26.03 -19.68
C LYS A 2 1.58 -24.55 -19.54
N LEU A 3 2.50 -23.69 -19.96
CA LEU A 3 2.30 -22.26 -20.15
C LEU A 3 2.00 -22.01 -21.62
N LYS A 4 0.82 -21.49 -21.91
CA LYS A 4 0.37 -21.09 -23.25
C LYS A 4 0.33 -19.56 -23.31
N TRP A 5 0.69 -18.96 -24.44
CA TRP A 5 0.63 -17.52 -24.60
C TRP A 5 0.03 -17.11 -25.95
N LYS A 6 -0.49 -15.89 -25.99
CA LYS A 6 -1.06 -15.28 -27.19
C LYS A 6 -0.75 -13.78 -27.23
N PHE A 7 -0.25 -13.34 -28.37
CA PHE A 7 -0.07 -11.94 -28.72
C PHE A 7 -0.46 -11.73 -30.19
N ASN A 8 -1.48 -10.95 -30.47
CA ASN A 8 -2.10 -10.79 -31.80
C ASN A 8 -2.40 -12.17 -32.41
N ASP A 9 -1.82 -12.48 -33.57
CA ASP A 9 -1.95 -13.78 -34.24
C ASP A 9 -0.87 -14.81 -33.83
N LEU A 10 0.12 -14.37 -33.04
CA LEU A 10 1.18 -15.24 -32.52
C LEU A 10 0.67 -16.01 -31.32
N THR A 11 0.94 -17.32 -31.30
CA THR A 11 0.64 -18.19 -30.17
C THR A 11 1.80 -19.15 -29.94
N GLY A 12 2.00 -19.54 -28.68
CA GLY A 12 3.00 -20.54 -28.34
C GLY A 12 2.67 -21.27 -27.05
N GLU A 13 3.36 -22.36 -26.81
CA GLU A 13 3.32 -23.10 -25.55
C GLU A 13 4.71 -23.59 -25.16
N LYS A 14 4.95 -23.73 -23.87
CA LYS A 14 6.14 -24.36 -23.29
C LYS A 14 5.78 -25.03 -21.97
N GLU A 15 6.65 -25.90 -21.47
CA GLU A 15 6.51 -26.36 -20.10
C GLU A 15 6.73 -25.20 -19.12
N LEU A 16 5.94 -25.19 -18.04
CA LEU A 16 6.10 -24.23 -16.96
C LEU A 16 7.35 -24.56 -16.17
N GLU A 17 8.27 -23.62 -16.12
CA GLU A 17 9.54 -23.69 -15.39
C GLU A 17 9.52 -22.75 -14.19
N ARG A 18 10.56 -22.78 -13.35
CA ARG A 18 10.71 -21.85 -12.22
C ARG A 18 10.77 -20.40 -12.70
N ILE A 19 11.49 -20.12 -13.81
CA ILE A 19 11.57 -18.81 -14.46
C ILE A 19 11.08 -18.91 -15.89
N ASN A 20 10.09 -18.14 -16.24
CA ASN A 20 9.48 -18.14 -17.56
C ASN A 20 9.57 -16.75 -18.17
N ARG A 21 10.38 -16.61 -19.21
CA ARG A 21 10.49 -15.38 -20.00
C ARG A 21 10.01 -15.65 -21.41
N ILE A 22 9.18 -14.74 -21.91
CA ILE A 22 8.69 -14.74 -23.29
C ILE A 22 8.89 -13.34 -23.82
N VAL A 23 9.77 -13.23 -24.82
CA VAL A 23 10.07 -11.97 -25.51
C VAL A 23 9.64 -12.14 -26.96
N ILE A 24 9.05 -11.11 -27.52
CA ILE A 24 8.62 -11.06 -28.91
C ILE A 24 9.23 -9.83 -29.59
N ASP A 25 9.61 -9.96 -30.85
CA ASP A 25 10.09 -8.83 -31.64
C ASP A 25 8.87 -8.12 -32.24
N THR A 26 8.70 -6.85 -31.88
CA THR A 26 7.61 -6.01 -32.36
C THR A 26 7.91 -4.54 -32.15
N GLU A 27 7.49 -3.71 -33.11
CA GLU A 27 7.41 -2.27 -33.04
C GLU A 27 5.95 -1.78 -33.09
N GLU A 28 4.99 -2.73 -33.09
CA GLU A 28 3.57 -2.41 -33.06
C GLU A 28 3.14 -1.99 -31.66
N LYS A 29 2.13 -1.13 -31.62
CA LYS A 29 1.49 -0.71 -30.39
C LYS A 29 0.90 -1.91 -29.62
N VAL A 30 1.29 -2.07 -28.36
CA VAL A 30 0.88 -3.17 -27.49
C VAL A 30 -0.09 -2.67 -26.43
N GLU A 31 -1.36 -3.06 -26.51
CA GLU A 31 -2.34 -2.79 -25.46
C GLU A 31 -2.20 -3.78 -24.30
N LYS A 32 -2.09 -5.06 -24.62
CA LYS A 32 -1.92 -6.15 -23.65
C LYS A 32 -1.42 -7.41 -24.32
N ALA A 33 -0.71 -8.23 -23.54
CA ALA A 33 -0.36 -9.58 -23.93
C ALA A 33 -0.95 -10.59 -22.94
N LEU A 34 -1.18 -11.83 -23.38
CA LEU A 34 -1.91 -12.84 -22.61
C LEU A 34 -1.10 -14.12 -22.48
N ALA A 35 -1.10 -14.70 -21.27
CA ALA A 35 -0.66 -16.06 -21.05
C ALA A 35 -1.70 -16.82 -20.21
N PHE A 36 -1.64 -18.17 -20.27
CA PHE A 36 -2.61 -19.04 -19.62
C PHE A 36 -1.93 -20.28 -19.06
N ILE A 37 -2.38 -20.70 -17.88
CA ILE A 37 -1.99 -21.96 -17.25
C ILE A 37 -3.30 -22.67 -16.87
N ASP A 38 -3.48 -23.91 -17.29
CA ASP A 38 -4.58 -24.74 -16.83
C ASP A 38 -4.24 -25.21 -15.40
N LEU A 39 -5.02 -24.79 -14.41
CA LEU A 39 -4.74 -24.91 -12.99
C LEU A 39 -6.03 -25.19 -12.21
N GLU A 40 -6.08 -26.31 -11.49
CA GLU A 40 -7.19 -26.62 -10.60
C GLU A 40 -7.20 -25.68 -9.39
N PRO A 41 -8.41 -25.34 -8.89
CA PRO A 41 -8.52 -24.50 -7.70
C PRO A 41 -8.01 -25.22 -6.46
N SER A 42 -7.44 -24.47 -5.55
CA SER A 42 -7.02 -24.90 -4.22
C SER A 42 -8.08 -24.61 -3.16
N GLU A 43 -7.84 -25.09 -1.95
CA GLU A 43 -8.63 -24.79 -0.75
C GLU A 43 -8.74 -23.29 -0.54
N ALA A 44 -7.62 -22.59 -0.67
CA ALA A 44 -7.52 -21.14 -0.60
C ALA A 44 -6.73 -20.58 -1.78
N MET A 45 -7.11 -19.39 -2.24
CA MET A 45 -6.51 -18.71 -3.38
C MET A 45 -6.32 -17.24 -3.04
N PHE A 46 -5.09 -16.76 -3.09
CA PHE A 46 -4.74 -15.36 -2.82
C PHE A 46 -4.46 -14.60 -4.09
N PHE A 47 -4.98 -13.38 -4.16
CA PHE A 47 -4.71 -12.43 -5.23
C PHE A 47 -4.37 -11.08 -4.63
N ASN A 48 -3.10 -10.67 -4.75
CA ASN A 48 -2.66 -9.37 -4.27
C ASN A 48 -3.38 -8.24 -5.00
N GLY A 49 -3.86 -7.25 -4.28
CA GLY A 49 -4.54 -6.08 -4.84
C GLY A 49 -3.58 -5.14 -5.57
N TYR A 50 -4.13 -4.20 -6.34
CA TYR A 50 -3.39 -3.27 -7.19
C TYR A 50 -2.38 -2.42 -6.40
N GLN A 51 -2.83 -1.83 -5.32
CA GLN A 51 -2.01 -0.93 -4.50
C GLN A 51 -2.18 -1.21 -3.00
N THR A 52 -1.46 -0.49 -2.14
CA THR A 52 -1.41 -0.73 -0.70
C THR A 52 -2.78 -0.85 -0.05
N TRP A 53 -3.75 0.00 -0.39
CA TRP A 53 -5.08 0.01 0.22
C TRP A 53 -6.04 -1.04 -0.31
N THR A 54 -5.72 -1.68 -1.45
CA THR A 54 -6.61 -2.65 -2.09
C THR A 54 -6.69 -3.94 -1.27
N LEU A 55 -7.88 -4.27 -0.77
CA LEU A 55 -8.12 -5.49 0.01
C LEU A 55 -7.53 -6.73 -0.66
N SER A 56 -6.66 -7.41 0.07
CA SER A 56 -5.94 -8.62 -0.35
C SER A 56 -6.09 -9.69 0.71
N ARG A 57 -6.76 -10.77 0.35
CA ARG A 57 -7.03 -11.90 1.25
C ARG A 57 -7.07 -13.21 0.50
N GLU A 58 -7.09 -14.30 1.23
CA GLU A 58 -7.43 -15.59 0.66
C GLU A 58 -8.93 -15.68 0.36
N TYR A 59 -9.25 -16.30 -0.77
CA TYR A 59 -10.59 -16.56 -1.26
C TYR A 59 -10.83 -18.05 -1.41
N SER A 60 -12.02 -18.50 -1.03
CA SER A 60 -12.54 -19.82 -1.37
C SER A 60 -13.15 -19.81 -2.79
N ARG A 61 -13.40 -21.00 -3.33
CA ARG A 61 -14.08 -21.13 -4.63
C ARG A 61 -15.50 -20.55 -4.70
N TYR A 62 -16.11 -20.25 -3.56
CA TYR A 62 -17.47 -19.73 -3.45
C TYR A 62 -17.50 -18.20 -3.28
N ASP A 63 -16.38 -17.61 -2.93
CA ASP A 63 -16.28 -16.18 -2.69
C ASP A 63 -16.43 -15.37 -3.98
N LYS A 64 -16.80 -14.12 -3.82
CA LYS A 64 -16.90 -13.12 -4.89
C LYS A 64 -15.96 -11.97 -4.59
N MET A 65 -15.19 -11.54 -5.57
CA MET A 65 -14.42 -10.32 -5.47
C MET A 65 -15.32 -9.14 -5.77
N ARG A 66 -15.46 -8.26 -4.78
CA ARG A 66 -16.30 -7.07 -4.89
C ARG A 66 -15.47 -5.89 -5.42
N GLY A 67 -16.06 -5.13 -6.34
CA GLY A 67 -15.56 -3.84 -6.81
C GLY A 67 -16.66 -2.78 -6.69
N LEU A 68 -16.71 -1.86 -7.65
CA LEU A 68 -17.75 -0.83 -7.73
C LEU A 68 -19.10 -1.33 -8.27
N ASN A 69 -19.28 -2.62 -8.44
CA ASN A 69 -20.45 -3.26 -8.99
C ASN A 69 -21.69 -2.97 -8.13
N GLY A 70 -22.75 -2.51 -8.78
CA GLY A 70 -23.99 -2.14 -8.11
C GLY A 70 -24.04 -0.70 -7.60
N MET A 71 -22.93 0.04 -7.72
CA MET A 71 -22.91 1.49 -7.46
C MET A 71 -23.48 2.24 -8.67
N PRO A 72 -24.38 3.22 -8.47
CA PRO A 72 -24.84 4.09 -9.55
C PRO A 72 -23.65 4.87 -10.16
N GLU A 73 -23.58 4.93 -11.49
CA GLU A 73 -22.49 5.60 -12.21
C GLU A 73 -22.34 7.07 -11.78
N GLY A 74 -23.46 7.77 -11.53
CA GLY A 74 -23.40 9.15 -11.03
C GLY A 74 -22.78 9.31 -9.65
N VAL A 75 -22.80 8.25 -8.81
CA VAL A 75 -22.11 8.24 -7.50
C VAL A 75 -20.62 7.99 -7.71
N ILE A 76 -20.27 7.03 -8.58
CA ILE A 76 -18.87 6.73 -8.91
C ILE A 76 -18.19 8.01 -9.43
N ARG A 77 -18.78 8.66 -10.43
CA ARG A 77 -18.24 9.91 -11.00
C ARG A 77 -18.17 11.06 -9.99
N ARG A 78 -19.23 11.23 -9.17
CA ARG A 78 -19.28 12.32 -8.17
C ARG A 78 -18.15 12.24 -7.15
N TYR A 79 -17.77 11.03 -6.74
CA TYR A 79 -16.77 10.77 -5.72
C TYR A 79 -15.48 10.19 -6.30
N SER A 80 -15.35 10.11 -7.64
CA SER A 80 -14.17 9.57 -8.32
C SER A 80 -13.69 8.26 -7.68
N LEU A 81 -14.64 7.37 -7.37
CA LEU A 81 -14.35 6.11 -6.66
C LEU A 81 -13.49 5.15 -7.49
N ASP A 82 -13.55 5.28 -8.80
CA ASP A 82 -12.74 4.55 -9.76
C ASP A 82 -11.28 5.01 -9.82
N GLY A 83 -10.98 6.18 -9.27
CA GLY A 83 -9.63 6.73 -9.20
C GLY A 83 -8.73 6.06 -8.14
N TYR A 84 -9.29 5.46 -7.08
CA TYR A 84 -8.50 4.90 -5.98
C TYR A 84 -7.88 3.52 -6.26
N GLY A 85 -8.41 2.77 -7.21
CA GLY A 85 -8.02 1.39 -7.46
C GLY A 85 -7.82 1.08 -8.95
N ASP A 86 -7.92 -0.19 -9.26
CA ASP A 86 -7.71 -0.73 -10.61
C ASP A 86 -8.97 -0.76 -11.48
N TYR A 87 -10.02 -0.01 -11.14
CA TYR A 87 -11.34 -0.08 -11.78
C TYR A 87 -11.34 0.36 -13.24
N HIS A 88 -10.34 1.15 -13.64
CA HIS A 88 -10.11 1.52 -15.05
C HIS A 88 -9.14 0.55 -15.77
N ILE A 89 -8.52 -0.39 -15.06
CA ILE A 89 -7.57 -1.39 -15.58
C ILE A 89 -8.21 -2.77 -15.67
N ALA A 90 -8.88 -3.22 -14.61
CA ALA A 90 -9.42 -4.56 -14.46
C ALA A 90 -10.95 -4.56 -14.31
N SER A 91 -11.61 -5.61 -14.79
CA SER A 91 -13.05 -5.77 -14.66
C SER A 91 -13.43 -6.61 -13.45
N TYR A 92 -14.53 -6.22 -12.79
CA TYR A 92 -15.08 -6.90 -11.62
C TYR A 92 -16.43 -7.57 -11.97
N PRO A 93 -16.46 -8.82 -12.44
CA PRO A 93 -17.70 -9.46 -12.83
C PRO A 93 -18.63 -9.84 -11.67
N TYR A 94 -18.14 -9.76 -10.41
CA TYR A 94 -18.87 -10.11 -9.18
C TYR A 94 -19.53 -11.50 -9.25
N LYS A 95 -18.76 -12.51 -9.70
CA LYS A 95 -19.20 -13.91 -9.83
C LYS A 95 -18.40 -14.78 -8.87
N PRO A 96 -19.02 -15.83 -8.28
CA PRO A 96 -18.28 -16.78 -7.44
C PRO A 96 -17.12 -17.41 -8.20
N GLY A 97 -15.95 -17.50 -7.55
CA GLY A 97 -14.76 -18.12 -8.10
C GLY A 97 -14.13 -17.38 -9.28
N VAL A 98 -14.37 -16.07 -9.39
CA VAL A 98 -13.71 -15.21 -10.38
C VAL A 98 -12.96 -14.11 -9.66
N PHE A 99 -11.64 -14.17 -9.76
CA PHE A 99 -10.72 -13.30 -9.01
C PHE A 99 -9.68 -12.68 -9.92
N HIS A 100 -9.08 -11.58 -9.49
CA HIS A 100 -7.87 -11.05 -10.09
C HIS A 100 -6.99 -10.35 -9.05
N GLY A 101 -5.72 -10.18 -9.38
CA GLY A 101 -4.73 -9.47 -8.59
C GLY A 101 -3.52 -9.08 -9.40
N PHE A 102 -2.60 -8.36 -8.78
CA PHE A 102 -1.41 -7.75 -9.39
C PHE A 102 -0.13 -8.32 -8.77
N SER A 103 0.89 -8.41 -9.55
CA SER A 103 2.27 -8.74 -9.17
C SER A 103 2.49 -10.17 -8.66
N TYR A 104 1.62 -10.71 -7.80
CA TYR A 104 1.69 -12.10 -7.36
C TYR A 104 0.34 -12.68 -6.92
N CYS A 105 0.23 -14.00 -6.99
CA CYS A 105 -0.87 -14.78 -6.44
C CYS A 105 -0.36 -16.15 -5.99
N TYR A 106 -1.11 -16.81 -5.14
CA TYR A 106 -0.84 -18.21 -4.79
C TYR A 106 -2.13 -19.03 -4.62
N PHE A 107 -1.95 -20.35 -4.70
CA PHE A 107 -2.97 -21.36 -4.50
C PHE A 107 -2.47 -22.28 -3.40
N ARG A 108 -3.20 -22.36 -2.29
CA ARG A 108 -2.76 -23.07 -1.09
C ARG A 108 -3.67 -24.25 -0.76
N ASP A 109 -3.06 -25.40 -0.54
CA ASP A 109 -3.70 -26.61 -0.02
C ASP A 109 -2.92 -27.06 1.24
N GLY A 110 -3.51 -26.88 2.42
CA GLY A 110 -2.82 -27.04 3.69
C GLY A 110 -1.62 -26.09 3.81
N GLU A 111 -0.41 -26.61 3.98
CA GLU A 111 0.84 -25.83 4.06
C GLU A 111 1.59 -25.74 2.73
N ASN A 112 1.05 -26.34 1.65
CA ASN A 112 1.67 -26.34 0.34
C ASN A 112 1.12 -25.20 -0.52
N TYR A 113 2.00 -24.34 -1.02
CA TYR A 113 1.71 -23.18 -1.85
C TYR A 113 2.18 -23.43 -3.29
N ARG A 114 1.31 -23.19 -4.26
CA ARG A 114 1.67 -23.01 -5.67
C ARG A 114 1.71 -21.52 -5.94
N PHE A 115 2.90 -20.97 -6.02
CA PHE A 115 3.12 -19.51 -6.05
C PHE A 115 3.46 -19.04 -7.47
N PHE A 116 2.88 -17.91 -7.87
CA PHE A 116 3.13 -17.22 -9.14
C PHE A 116 3.45 -15.77 -8.85
N GLY A 117 4.61 -15.29 -9.28
CA GLY A 117 5.08 -13.91 -9.07
C GLY A 117 5.59 -13.29 -10.36
N SER A 118 5.37 -12.01 -10.53
CA SER A 118 6.03 -11.20 -11.57
C SER A 118 7.52 -11.08 -11.24
N LEU A 119 8.38 -11.04 -12.26
CA LEU A 119 9.81 -10.76 -12.11
C LEU A 119 10.18 -9.37 -12.63
N ASP A 120 9.36 -8.77 -13.48
CA ASP A 120 9.56 -7.43 -14.00
C ASP A 120 8.20 -6.83 -14.39
N GLU A 121 7.94 -5.61 -13.94
CA GLU A 121 6.73 -4.86 -14.28
C GLU A 121 7.02 -3.58 -15.07
N LYS A 122 8.27 -3.29 -15.41
CA LYS A 122 8.61 -2.13 -16.24
C LYS A 122 7.92 -2.13 -17.60
N PRO A 123 7.78 -3.29 -18.30
CA PRO A 123 7.02 -3.38 -19.55
C PRO A 123 5.49 -3.31 -19.39
N GLY A 124 4.98 -3.30 -18.16
CA GLY A 124 3.56 -3.27 -17.81
C GLY A 124 3.26 -4.09 -16.57
N TYR A 125 2.18 -3.77 -15.87
CA TYR A 125 1.74 -4.58 -14.73
C TYR A 125 1.44 -6.02 -15.14
N THR A 126 1.80 -6.96 -14.27
CA THR A 126 1.40 -8.37 -14.38
C THR A 126 0.11 -8.59 -13.60
N ILE A 127 -0.97 -8.85 -14.32
CA ILE A 127 -2.30 -9.07 -13.72
C ILE A 127 -2.65 -10.55 -13.82
N PHE A 128 -2.90 -11.19 -12.69
CA PHE A 128 -3.36 -12.56 -12.58
C PHE A 128 -4.88 -12.59 -12.49
N GLY A 129 -5.56 -13.24 -13.41
CA GLY A 129 -7.00 -13.47 -13.38
C GLY A 129 -7.31 -14.96 -13.28
N TYR A 130 -8.20 -15.37 -12.38
CA TYR A 130 -8.56 -16.76 -12.22
C TYR A 130 -10.06 -17.00 -12.35
N ASN A 131 -10.41 -18.13 -12.94
CA ASN A 131 -11.80 -18.56 -13.04
C ASN A 131 -11.90 -20.04 -12.66
N VAL A 132 -12.45 -20.29 -11.48
CA VAL A 132 -12.64 -21.64 -10.91
C VAL A 132 -13.39 -22.57 -11.86
N LYS A 133 -14.44 -22.09 -12.57
CA LYS A 133 -15.21 -22.94 -13.49
C LYS A 133 -14.45 -23.35 -14.74
N LYS A 134 -13.39 -22.61 -15.08
CA LYS A 134 -12.57 -22.86 -16.27
C LYS A 134 -11.26 -23.57 -15.91
N ASN A 135 -10.96 -23.74 -14.61
CA ASN A 135 -9.69 -24.24 -14.12
C ASN A 135 -8.50 -23.56 -14.81
N ARG A 136 -8.51 -22.22 -14.86
CA ARG A 136 -7.54 -21.48 -15.66
C ARG A 136 -7.08 -20.23 -14.99
N LEU A 137 -5.78 -20.12 -14.81
CA LEU A 137 -5.07 -18.89 -14.48
C LEU A 137 -4.74 -18.16 -15.79
N LYS A 138 -5.23 -16.94 -15.92
CA LYS A 138 -4.92 -16.01 -17.00
C LYS A 138 -3.91 -15.00 -16.50
N ILE A 139 -2.85 -14.77 -17.22
CA ILE A 139 -1.84 -13.77 -16.91
C ILE A 139 -1.90 -12.72 -18.01
N ILE A 140 -2.01 -11.46 -17.63
CA ILE A 140 -2.11 -10.32 -18.52
C ILE A 140 -0.91 -9.43 -18.26
N ARG A 141 -0.16 -9.08 -19.30
CA ARG A 141 0.76 -7.95 -19.29
C ARG A 141 -0.02 -6.74 -19.75
N ASP A 142 -0.18 -5.74 -18.86
CA ASP A 142 -0.88 -4.49 -19.14
C ASP A 142 0.10 -3.46 -19.71
N ALA A 143 0.21 -3.43 -21.03
CA ALA A 143 1.17 -2.57 -21.74
C ALA A 143 0.61 -1.20 -22.13
N GLU A 144 -0.71 -1.02 -22.04
CA GLU A 144 -1.40 0.28 -22.14
C GLU A 144 -1.06 1.11 -23.38
N GLY A 145 -0.78 0.49 -24.50
CA GLY A 145 -0.49 1.20 -25.73
C GLY A 145 0.98 1.55 -25.93
N LEU A 146 1.88 0.93 -25.16
CA LEU A 146 3.33 1.02 -25.37
C LEU A 146 3.71 0.67 -26.81
N VAL A 147 4.59 1.43 -27.42
CA VAL A 147 5.25 1.11 -28.68
C VAL A 147 6.69 0.65 -28.36
N PRO A 148 6.97 -0.66 -28.40
CA PRO A 148 8.30 -1.16 -28.08
C PRO A 148 9.36 -0.73 -29.07
N ASP A 149 10.59 -0.57 -28.61
CA ASP A 149 11.77 -0.34 -29.46
C ASP A 149 12.39 -1.70 -29.86
N GLY A 150 11.77 -2.36 -30.84
CA GLY A 150 12.21 -3.63 -31.41
C GLY A 150 11.82 -4.91 -30.67
N SER A 151 11.70 -4.88 -29.34
CA SER A 151 11.31 -6.06 -28.56
C SER A 151 10.38 -5.76 -27.39
N PHE A 152 9.52 -6.71 -27.06
CA PHE A 152 8.57 -6.60 -25.95
C PHE A 152 8.62 -7.84 -25.04
N HIS A 153 8.80 -7.61 -23.75
CA HIS A 153 8.72 -8.65 -22.72
C HIS A 153 7.24 -8.96 -22.42
N LEU A 154 6.71 -9.93 -23.14
CA LEU A 154 5.34 -10.39 -22.97
C LEU A 154 5.09 -10.97 -21.58
N LEU A 155 6.07 -11.72 -21.06
CA LEU A 155 5.97 -12.38 -19.76
C LEU A 155 7.33 -12.52 -19.09
N ASP A 156 7.39 -12.16 -17.81
CA ASP A 156 8.48 -12.47 -16.88
C ASP A 156 7.83 -13.04 -15.62
N LEU A 157 7.70 -14.37 -15.55
CA LEU A 157 6.94 -15.06 -14.52
C LEU A 157 7.83 -16.01 -13.74
N PHE A 158 7.74 -15.92 -12.42
CA PHE A 158 8.27 -16.88 -11.46
C PHE A 158 7.19 -17.88 -11.04
N TYR A 159 7.56 -19.15 -10.94
CA TYR A 159 6.70 -20.21 -10.41
C TYR A 159 7.48 -21.15 -9.51
N ILE A 160 6.90 -21.53 -8.37
CA ILE A 160 7.44 -22.50 -7.44
C ILE A 160 6.32 -23.13 -6.61
N GLU A 161 6.57 -24.36 -6.12
CA GLU A 161 5.76 -25.02 -5.08
C GLU A 161 6.62 -25.23 -3.83
N GLY A 162 6.02 -25.08 -2.65
CA GLY A 162 6.69 -25.23 -1.36
C GLY A 162 5.89 -24.67 -0.20
N THR A 163 6.52 -24.57 0.96
CA THR A 163 5.95 -23.87 2.13
C THR A 163 5.89 -22.38 1.88
N GLU A 164 5.13 -21.66 2.68
CA GLU A 164 4.99 -20.22 2.54
C GLU A 164 6.33 -19.48 2.55
N GLU A 165 7.20 -19.77 3.53
CA GLU A 165 8.51 -19.13 3.64
C GLU A 165 9.38 -19.43 2.41
N GLU A 166 9.46 -20.71 2.00
CA GLU A 166 10.26 -21.13 0.83
C GLU A 166 9.85 -20.41 -0.45
N VAL A 167 8.55 -20.26 -0.71
CA VAL A 167 8.09 -19.66 -1.97
C VAL A 167 8.36 -18.16 -2.02
N PHE A 168 8.19 -17.44 -0.91
CA PHE A 168 8.49 -16.01 -0.85
C PHE A 168 9.99 -15.74 -0.86
N ASP A 169 10.81 -16.47 -0.09
CA ASP A 169 12.27 -16.34 -0.11
C ASP A 169 12.83 -16.58 -1.52
N ALA A 170 12.39 -17.64 -2.18
CA ALA A 170 12.82 -17.97 -3.53
C ALA A 170 12.39 -16.92 -4.57
N TRP A 171 11.22 -16.29 -4.39
CA TRP A 171 10.75 -15.22 -5.28
C TRP A 171 11.60 -13.96 -5.14
N PHE A 172 11.85 -13.50 -3.89
CA PHE A 172 12.69 -12.34 -3.63
C PHE A 172 14.15 -12.56 -4.06
N GLU A 173 14.68 -13.78 -3.89
CA GLU A 173 15.97 -14.17 -4.46
C GLU A 173 15.99 -14.01 -6.00
N ALA A 174 14.94 -14.51 -6.68
CA ALA A 174 14.82 -14.40 -8.14
C ALA A 174 14.64 -12.96 -8.64
N LEU A 175 14.02 -12.09 -7.85
CA LEU A 175 13.93 -10.65 -8.10
C LEU A 175 15.27 -9.94 -7.94
N GLY A 176 16.22 -10.52 -7.21
CA GLY A 176 17.48 -9.87 -6.85
C GLY A 176 17.30 -8.66 -5.93
N ILE A 177 16.19 -8.60 -5.22
CA ILE A 177 15.87 -7.52 -4.28
C ILE A 177 16.44 -7.88 -2.92
N ASN A 178 17.34 -7.03 -2.44
CA ASN A 178 17.72 -7.04 -1.05
C ASN A 178 16.81 -6.07 -0.30
N ALA A 179 16.13 -6.56 0.71
CA ALA A 179 15.32 -5.70 1.58
C ALA A 179 16.18 -4.54 2.10
N VAL A 180 15.63 -3.35 2.06
CA VAL A 180 16.25 -2.21 2.74
C VAL A 180 16.22 -2.53 4.23
N PRO A 181 17.38 -2.57 4.94
CA PRO A 181 17.38 -2.85 6.37
C PRO A 181 16.61 -1.75 7.10
N ALA A 182 15.36 -2.03 7.43
CA ALA A 182 14.50 -1.10 8.13
C ALA A 182 14.27 -1.62 9.56
N PRO A 183 14.83 -0.97 10.60
CA PRO A 183 14.54 -1.35 11.98
C PRO A 183 13.06 -1.13 12.28
N LYS A 184 12.51 -1.92 13.21
CA LYS A 184 11.16 -1.65 13.71
C LYS A 184 11.06 -0.23 14.27
N ILE A 185 9.99 0.46 13.92
CA ILE A 185 9.66 1.81 14.38
C ILE A 185 8.45 1.73 15.32
N VAL A 186 8.62 2.28 16.52
CA VAL A 186 7.51 2.61 17.42
C VAL A 186 7.29 4.10 17.38
N GLY A 187 6.05 4.58 17.49
CA GLY A 187 5.83 6.02 17.43
C GLY A 187 4.38 6.48 17.49
N TYR A 188 4.22 7.68 17.00
CA TYR A 188 2.97 8.44 16.96
C TYR A 188 2.72 9.02 15.56
N SER A 189 1.45 9.05 15.14
CA SER A 189 0.97 9.81 13.98
C SER A 189 -0.19 10.71 14.40
N SER A 190 -0.23 11.96 13.93
CA SER A 190 -1.26 12.91 14.31
C SER A 190 -2.62 12.65 13.64
N TRP A 191 -2.69 11.82 12.58
CA TRP A 191 -3.85 11.70 11.71
C TRP A 191 -5.16 11.42 12.47
N TYR A 192 -5.34 10.26 13.08
CA TYR A 192 -6.60 9.86 13.72
C TYR A 192 -6.88 10.58 15.06
N ASN A 193 -5.87 11.23 15.62
CA ASN A 193 -6.05 12.08 16.80
C ASN A 193 -6.66 13.42 16.42
N ARG A 194 -6.20 14.01 15.30
CA ARG A 194 -6.49 15.39 14.91
C ARG A 194 -7.11 15.55 13.54
N PHE A 195 -6.93 14.57 12.62
CA PHE A 195 -7.15 14.75 11.20
C PHE A 195 -6.42 16.02 10.69
N GLN A 196 -7.03 16.81 9.84
CA GLN A 196 -6.47 18.07 9.34
C GLN A 196 -6.57 19.26 10.33
N ASP A 197 -7.16 19.04 11.52
CA ASP A 197 -7.30 20.08 12.57
C ASP A 197 -6.06 20.12 13.45
N ILE A 198 -4.93 20.43 12.83
CA ILE A 198 -3.61 20.57 13.46
C ILE A 198 -3.07 21.99 13.30
N ASP A 199 -2.36 22.43 14.30
CA ASP A 199 -1.53 23.63 14.30
C ASP A 199 -0.28 23.40 15.16
N HIS A 200 0.63 24.36 15.17
CA HIS A 200 1.86 24.29 15.97
C HIS A 200 1.58 23.97 17.46
N GLY A 201 0.57 24.62 18.03
CA GLY A 201 0.24 24.46 19.45
C GLY A 201 -0.29 23.07 19.79
N THR A 202 -1.19 22.54 18.98
CA THR A 202 -1.76 21.18 19.14
C THR A 202 -0.71 20.11 18.95
N ILE A 203 0.18 20.25 17.96
CA ILE A 203 1.29 19.29 17.74
C ILE A 203 2.28 19.31 18.91
N VAL A 204 2.63 20.49 19.43
CA VAL A 204 3.48 20.61 20.63
C VAL A 204 2.81 19.99 21.87
N GLN A 205 1.50 20.10 22.00
CA GLN A 205 0.75 19.42 23.06
C GLN A 205 0.85 17.90 22.93
N ASP A 206 0.64 17.34 21.73
CA ASP A 206 0.75 15.92 21.46
C ASP A 206 2.18 15.42 21.70
N LEU A 207 3.19 16.21 21.29
CA LEU A 207 4.60 15.92 21.53
C LEU A 207 4.92 15.80 23.03
N LYS A 208 4.35 16.66 23.88
CA LYS A 208 4.48 16.55 25.34
C LYS A 208 3.83 15.29 25.87
N GLY A 209 2.65 14.95 25.37
CA GLY A 209 1.95 13.71 25.72
C GLY A 209 2.78 12.47 25.35
N CYS A 210 3.35 12.44 24.15
CA CYS A 210 4.18 11.35 23.65
C CYS A 210 5.40 11.06 24.51
N LYS A 211 6.00 12.06 25.16
CA LYS A 211 7.12 11.87 26.12
C LYS A 211 6.76 10.95 27.31
N THR A 212 5.48 10.65 27.53
CA THR A 212 5.05 9.77 28.62
C THR A 212 5.06 8.29 28.25
N ILE A 213 5.15 7.97 26.94
CA ILE A 213 5.05 6.60 26.41
C ILE A 213 6.14 6.25 25.41
N LEU A 214 6.67 7.23 24.67
CA LEU A 214 7.70 7.02 23.66
C LEU A 214 9.11 7.16 24.27
N GLU A 215 10.07 6.49 23.64
CA GLU A 215 11.48 6.48 24.01
C GLU A 215 12.31 7.31 23.01
N PRO A 216 13.51 7.77 23.40
CA PRO A 216 14.41 8.45 22.48
C PRO A 216 14.68 7.62 21.21
N GLY A 217 14.52 8.28 20.06
CA GLY A 217 14.65 7.63 18.74
C GLY A 217 13.36 7.08 18.16
N ASP A 218 12.26 7.05 18.93
CA ASP A 218 10.93 6.72 18.38
C ASP A 218 10.45 7.79 17.38
N LEU A 219 9.50 7.43 16.54
CA LEU A 219 8.95 8.32 15.51
C LEU A 219 7.86 9.22 16.08
N PHE A 220 7.94 10.52 15.79
CA PHE A 220 6.83 11.46 15.90
C PHE A 220 6.50 12.00 14.51
N GLN A 221 5.35 11.62 13.96
CA GLN A 221 4.93 11.96 12.61
C GLN A 221 3.82 13.01 12.62
N VAL A 222 4.06 14.13 11.95
CA VAL A 222 3.05 15.13 11.59
C VAL A 222 2.41 14.69 10.29
N ASP A 223 1.11 14.38 10.34
CA ASP A 223 0.33 13.92 9.17
C ASP A 223 -0.32 15.08 8.42
N ASP A 224 -1.23 14.83 7.44
CA ASP A 224 -1.92 15.82 6.59
C ASP A 224 -2.54 16.96 7.40
N GLY A 225 -2.48 18.17 6.88
CA GLY A 225 -3.08 19.38 7.45
C GLY A 225 -2.09 20.47 7.87
N TRP A 226 -0.80 20.28 7.69
CA TRP A 226 0.24 21.30 7.97
C TRP A 226 0.42 22.29 6.82
N GLU A 227 0.12 21.89 5.62
CA GLU A 227 0.29 22.64 4.38
C GLU A 227 -0.89 23.58 4.12
N SER A 228 -0.65 24.61 3.32
CA SER A 228 -1.69 25.57 2.90
C SER A 228 -2.76 24.91 2.03
N ALA A 229 -2.37 23.97 1.18
CA ALA A 229 -3.23 23.07 0.43
C ALA A 229 -2.40 21.90 -0.11
N VAL A 230 -3.00 20.73 -0.23
CA VAL A 230 -2.35 19.58 -0.86
C VAL A 230 -1.99 19.90 -2.31
N GLY A 231 -0.70 19.79 -2.62
CA GLY A 231 -0.08 20.23 -3.87
C GLY A 231 0.79 21.47 -3.73
N ASP A 232 0.54 22.36 -2.77
CA ASP A 232 1.30 23.61 -2.61
C ASP A 232 2.56 23.44 -1.75
N TRP A 233 2.65 22.44 -0.91
CA TRP A 233 3.79 22.01 -0.07
C TRP A 233 4.53 23.12 0.66
N GLU A 234 3.80 24.17 1.05
CA GLU A 234 4.24 25.23 1.94
C GLU A 234 3.43 25.17 3.21
N PRO A 235 4.04 25.43 4.40
CA PRO A 235 3.30 25.45 5.64
C PRO A 235 2.21 26.51 5.62
N ASP A 236 1.06 26.17 6.18
CA ASP A 236 0.01 27.16 6.42
C ASP A 236 0.52 28.20 7.45
N PRO A 237 0.62 29.49 7.07
CA PRO A 237 1.21 30.50 7.94
C PRO A 237 0.37 30.82 9.19
N GLU A 238 -0.94 30.51 9.19
CA GLU A 238 -1.80 30.68 10.36
C GLU A 238 -1.63 29.52 11.33
N LYS A 239 -1.47 28.29 10.82
CA LYS A 239 -1.29 27.07 11.60
C LYS A 239 0.16 26.89 12.09
N PHE A 240 1.13 27.12 11.21
CA PHE A 240 2.57 26.92 11.47
C PHE A 240 3.39 28.20 11.18
N PRO A 241 3.19 29.26 11.94
CA PRO A 241 3.84 30.56 11.67
C PRO A 241 5.38 30.53 11.76
N SER A 242 5.95 29.59 12.51
CA SER A 242 7.40 29.37 12.62
C SER A 242 7.96 28.43 11.52
N GLY A 243 7.09 27.87 10.66
CA GLY A 243 7.44 26.94 9.60
C GLY A 243 7.78 25.52 10.07
N MET A 244 7.91 24.62 9.10
CA MET A 244 8.10 23.19 9.39
C MET A 244 9.51 22.84 9.87
N LYS A 245 10.52 23.67 9.56
CA LYS A 245 11.85 23.51 10.17
C LYS A 245 11.81 23.63 11.70
N ALA A 246 11.13 24.65 12.21
CA ALA A 246 10.99 24.83 13.65
C ALA A 246 10.27 23.65 14.30
N MET A 247 9.27 23.08 13.63
CA MET A 247 8.55 21.89 14.09
C MET A 247 9.47 20.66 14.14
N ALA A 248 10.28 20.41 13.11
CA ALA A 248 11.26 19.32 13.11
C ALA A 248 12.29 19.49 14.24
N ASP A 249 12.81 20.71 14.44
CA ASP A 249 13.75 21.04 15.51
C ASP A 249 13.15 20.77 16.91
N GLU A 250 11.86 21.05 17.12
CA GLU A 250 11.16 20.76 18.38
C GLU A 250 10.98 19.26 18.62
N ILE A 251 10.65 18.49 17.57
CA ILE A 251 10.56 17.02 17.63
C ILE A 251 11.92 16.42 17.99
N HIS A 252 12.99 16.86 17.32
CA HIS A 252 14.36 16.43 17.62
C HIS A 252 14.78 16.81 19.06
N SER A 253 14.43 18.02 19.51
CA SER A 253 14.70 18.48 20.88
C SER A 253 13.95 17.65 21.94
N ALA A 254 12.86 17.01 21.55
CA ALA A 254 12.13 16.05 22.38
C ALA A 254 12.80 14.68 22.43
N GLY A 255 13.80 14.42 21.57
CA GLY A 255 14.53 13.16 21.44
C GLY A 255 13.96 12.19 20.41
N PHE A 256 13.00 12.62 19.59
CA PHE A 256 12.31 11.77 18.63
C PHE A 256 12.80 11.97 17.20
N MET A 257 12.60 10.97 16.36
CA MET A 257 12.76 11.07 14.91
C MET A 257 11.57 11.84 14.33
N ALA A 258 11.83 12.85 13.50
CA ALA A 258 10.81 13.68 12.91
C ALA A 258 10.27 13.06 11.62
N GLY A 259 8.96 12.77 11.58
CA GLY A 259 8.24 12.32 10.39
C GLY A 259 7.30 13.40 9.85
N LEU A 260 7.16 13.45 8.51
CA LEU A 260 6.24 14.36 7.83
C LEU A 260 5.46 13.61 6.76
N TRP A 261 4.15 13.84 6.72
CA TRP A 261 3.30 13.41 5.62
C TRP A 261 3.41 14.38 4.44
N ILE A 262 3.48 13.84 3.23
CA ILE A 262 3.46 14.59 1.98
C ILE A 262 2.84 13.72 0.88
N SER A 263 2.14 14.34 -0.07
CA SER A 263 1.60 13.66 -1.24
C SER A 263 2.12 14.32 -2.52
N PRO A 264 3.41 14.11 -2.85
CA PRO A 264 4.14 14.99 -3.76
C PRO A 264 3.67 14.94 -5.21
N PHE A 265 2.99 13.86 -5.63
CA PHE A 265 2.54 13.66 -7.01
C PHE A 265 1.07 14.02 -7.22
N VAL A 266 0.44 14.76 -6.30
CA VAL A 266 -0.95 15.19 -6.44
C VAL A 266 -1.13 16.68 -6.19
N ALA A 267 -2.17 17.24 -6.82
CA ALA A 267 -2.65 18.58 -6.54
C ALA A 267 -4.16 18.55 -6.29
N ALA A 268 -4.59 19.10 -5.16
CA ALA A 268 -5.99 19.24 -4.82
C ALA A 268 -6.66 20.32 -5.66
N LYS A 269 -7.95 20.15 -5.95
CA LYS A 269 -8.78 21.09 -6.75
C LYS A 269 -8.84 22.51 -6.15
N GLY A 270 -8.21 22.91 -5.23
CA GLY A 270 -8.19 24.27 -4.68
C GLY A 270 -6.79 24.85 -4.57
N SER A 271 -5.76 24.02 -4.82
CA SER A 271 -4.37 24.42 -4.69
C SER A 271 -3.99 25.56 -5.63
N ARG A 272 -2.97 26.30 -5.26
CA ARG A 272 -2.36 27.35 -6.07
C ARG A 272 -1.69 26.72 -7.30
N VAL A 273 -0.94 25.64 -7.10
CA VAL A 273 -0.25 24.89 -8.18
C VAL A 273 -1.21 24.53 -9.29
N LEU A 274 -2.39 24.00 -8.97
CA LEU A 274 -3.36 23.62 -10.00
C LEU A 274 -3.98 24.82 -10.72
N LYS A 275 -4.10 25.98 -10.05
CA LYS A 275 -4.59 27.22 -10.67
C LYS A 275 -3.57 27.88 -11.57
N GLU A 276 -2.30 27.85 -11.17
CA GLU A 276 -1.19 28.46 -11.91
C GLU A 276 -0.71 27.57 -13.07
N HIS A 277 -0.79 26.23 -12.88
CA HIS A 277 -0.30 25.22 -13.81
C HIS A 277 -1.33 24.12 -14.08
N PRO A 278 -2.50 24.43 -14.64
CA PRO A 278 -3.51 23.43 -14.97
C PRO A 278 -3.01 22.41 -16.01
N GLU A 279 -1.99 22.73 -16.78
CA GLU A 279 -1.34 21.85 -17.76
C GLU A 279 -0.48 20.74 -17.11
N TRP A 280 -0.16 20.83 -15.82
CA TRP A 280 0.64 19.82 -15.13
C TRP A 280 -0.14 18.57 -14.74
N VAL A 281 -1.44 18.54 -15.01
CA VAL A 281 -2.31 17.41 -14.65
C VAL A 281 -2.21 16.28 -15.66
N ILE A 282 -2.12 15.05 -15.18
CA ILE A 282 -2.19 13.85 -16.03
C ILE A 282 -3.58 13.75 -16.65
N ASN A 283 -3.62 13.62 -17.97
CA ASN A 283 -4.84 13.36 -18.73
C ASN A 283 -4.95 11.88 -19.13
N ASP A 284 -6.16 11.41 -19.35
CA ASP A 284 -6.40 10.09 -19.92
C ASP A 284 -6.01 10.02 -21.40
N HIS A 285 -6.11 8.84 -22.00
CA HIS A 285 -5.77 8.63 -23.42
C HIS A 285 -6.66 9.40 -24.43
N LYS A 286 -7.72 10.07 -23.95
CA LYS A 286 -8.56 10.95 -24.77
C LYS A 286 -8.22 12.42 -24.59
N GLY A 287 -7.27 12.72 -23.71
CA GLY A 287 -6.90 14.09 -23.34
C GLY A 287 -7.86 14.72 -22.32
N GLU A 288 -8.67 13.92 -21.64
CA GLU A 288 -9.57 14.39 -20.58
C GLU A 288 -8.89 14.27 -19.22
N THR A 289 -9.08 15.27 -18.35
CA THR A 289 -8.53 15.27 -17.00
C THR A 289 -9.18 14.15 -16.16
N PHE A 290 -8.35 13.32 -15.55
CA PHE A 290 -8.78 12.21 -14.71
C PHE A 290 -8.64 12.56 -13.22
N SER A 291 -9.75 12.47 -12.48
CA SER A 291 -9.74 12.67 -11.02
C SER A 291 -9.32 11.39 -10.30
N CYS A 292 -8.28 11.49 -9.48
CA CYS A 292 -7.71 10.35 -8.74
C CYS A 292 -8.44 10.04 -7.42
N GLY A 293 -9.44 10.84 -7.03
CA GLY A 293 -10.25 10.60 -5.84
C GLY A 293 -11.01 11.83 -5.35
N CYS A 294 -11.76 11.69 -4.26
CA CYS A 294 -12.61 12.77 -3.72
C CYS A 294 -12.02 13.50 -2.51
N ASN A 295 -10.86 13.08 -1.97
CA ASN A 295 -10.18 13.79 -0.90
C ASN A 295 -9.97 15.26 -1.30
N TRP A 296 -9.98 16.17 -0.34
CA TRP A 296 -9.79 17.63 -0.55
C TRP A 296 -10.74 18.22 -1.62
N ARG A 297 -11.96 17.67 -1.74
CA ARG A 297 -12.97 18.01 -2.77
C ARG A 297 -12.59 17.61 -4.21
N GLY A 298 -11.67 16.67 -4.36
CA GLY A 298 -11.12 16.16 -5.60
C GLY A 298 -9.66 16.54 -5.80
N PHE A 299 -8.88 15.63 -6.35
CA PHE A 299 -7.46 15.83 -6.64
C PHE A 299 -7.05 15.13 -7.94
N TYR A 300 -5.91 15.53 -8.48
CA TYR A 300 -5.38 15.07 -9.75
C TYR A 300 -3.92 14.68 -9.61
N GLY A 301 -3.48 13.74 -10.43
CA GLY A 301 -2.07 13.37 -10.53
C GLY A 301 -1.27 14.42 -11.29
N LEU A 302 -0.04 14.69 -10.83
CA LEU A 302 0.91 15.59 -11.49
C LEU A 302 1.78 14.83 -12.50
N ASP A 303 1.98 15.42 -13.67
CA ASP A 303 2.68 14.80 -14.79
C ASP A 303 4.19 15.02 -14.70
N ILE A 304 4.91 13.96 -14.36
CA ILE A 304 6.38 13.95 -14.26
C ILE A 304 7.11 14.00 -15.60
N ASP A 305 6.41 13.94 -16.73
CA ASP A 305 7.01 14.12 -18.06
C ASP A 305 7.14 15.60 -18.42
N ILE A 306 6.54 16.50 -17.64
CA ILE A 306 6.69 17.94 -17.73
C ILE A 306 7.87 18.36 -16.85
N PRO A 307 9.00 18.84 -17.42
CA PRO A 307 10.23 19.10 -16.66
C PRO A 307 10.04 20.08 -15.49
N GLU A 308 9.25 21.12 -15.68
CA GLU A 308 8.98 22.14 -14.64
C GLU A 308 8.14 21.57 -13.50
N CYS A 309 7.20 20.68 -13.82
CA CYS A 309 6.41 19.95 -12.83
C CYS A 309 7.29 18.99 -12.02
N LEU A 310 8.16 18.23 -12.70
CA LEU A 310 9.09 17.32 -12.05
C LEU A 310 10.05 18.07 -11.11
N GLU A 311 10.62 19.20 -11.56
CA GLU A 311 11.49 20.05 -10.74
C GLU A 311 10.76 20.60 -9.51
N TYR A 312 9.50 20.99 -9.65
CA TYR A 312 8.67 21.44 -8.53
C TYR A 312 8.49 20.35 -7.48
N ILE A 313 8.17 19.12 -7.93
CA ILE A 313 7.98 17.97 -7.04
C ILE A 313 9.31 17.63 -6.33
N GLU A 314 10.41 17.55 -7.07
CA GLU A 314 11.75 17.28 -6.54
C GLU A 314 12.13 18.30 -5.46
N ASN A 315 11.96 19.59 -5.75
CA ASN A 315 12.29 20.67 -4.82
C ASN A 315 11.43 20.58 -3.54
N SER A 316 10.14 20.24 -3.66
CA SER A 316 9.26 20.08 -2.52
C SER A 316 9.69 18.93 -1.60
N VAL A 317 10.06 17.78 -2.17
CA VAL A 317 10.57 16.62 -1.42
C VAL A 317 11.92 16.94 -0.77
N LYS A 318 12.87 17.50 -1.53
CA LYS A 318 14.20 17.85 -1.00
C LYS A 318 14.13 18.91 0.10
N LYS A 319 13.24 19.89 -0.03
CA LYS A 319 12.99 20.90 0.99
C LYS A 319 12.55 20.28 2.31
N ALA A 320 11.62 19.33 2.29
CA ALA A 320 11.15 18.63 3.49
C ALA A 320 12.29 17.88 4.19
N VAL A 321 13.14 17.21 3.43
CA VAL A 321 14.23 16.38 3.94
C VAL A 321 15.44 17.21 4.37
N PHE A 322 15.93 18.11 3.51
CA PHE A 322 17.22 18.77 3.71
C PHE A 322 17.08 20.17 4.33
N ASP A 323 16.08 20.96 3.94
CA ASP A 323 15.92 22.31 4.47
C ASP A 323 15.20 22.31 5.83
N TRP A 324 14.14 21.47 5.96
CA TRP A 324 13.39 21.36 7.20
C TRP A 324 13.96 20.29 8.14
N GLY A 325 14.65 19.28 7.62
CA GLY A 325 15.38 18.28 8.40
C GLY A 325 14.55 17.10 8.88
N PHE A 326 13.43 16.78 8.21
CA PHE A 326 12.67 15.57 8.55
C PHE A 326 13.45 14.31 8.23
N ASP A 327 13.32 13.29 9.08
CA ASP A 327 14.05 12.03 9.00
C ASP A 327 13.30 10.95 8.23
N LEU A 328 11.97 11.07 8.19
CA LEU A 328 11.07 10.17 7.49
C LEU A 328 10.00 10.97 6.75
N LEU A 329 9.76 10.63 5.48
CA LEU A 329 8.60 11.12 4.74
C LEU A 329 7.60 9.98 4.53
N LYS A 330 6.37 10.15 5.05
CA LYS A 330 5.21 9.36 4.64
C LYS A 330 4.70 9.95 3.33
N MET A 331 4.98 9.24 2.23
CA MET A 331 4.61 9.67 0.89
C MET A 331 3.32 8.97 0.46
N ASP A 332 2.26 9.73 0.35
CA ASP A 332 0.92 9.20 0.14
C ASP A 332 0.39 9.45 -1.28
N PHE A 333 -0.65 8.69 -1.67
CA PHE A 333 -1.29 8.76 -2.99
C PHE A 333 -0.31 8.62 -4.17
N LEU A 334 0.75 7.85 -4.01
CA LEU A 334 1.82 7.71 -5.01
C LEU A 334 1.31 7.20 -6.36
N TYR A 335 0.27 6.34 -6.37
CA TYR A 335 -0.35 5.82 -7.59
C TYR A 335 -0.82 6.92 -8.54
N ALA A 336 -1.19 8.08 -8.00
CA ALA A 336 -1.77 9.16 -8.80
C ALA A 336 -0.81 9.73 -9.84
N GLY A 337 0.51 9.75 -9.55
CA GLY A 337 1.54 10.17 -10.51
C GLY A 337 1.77 9.19 -11.67
N ALA A 338 1.17 7.98 -11.59
CA ALA A 338 1.31 6.93 -12.59
C ALA A 338 -0.03 6.33 -13.02
N THR A 339 -1.11 7.10 -12.99
CA THR A 339 -2.45 6.64 -13.36
C THR A 339 -2.53 6.19 -14.82
N PHE A 340 -1.82 6.88 -15.71
CA PHE A 340 -1.69 6.54 -17.12
C PHE A 340 -0.23 6.59 -17.57
N GLY A 341 0.11 5.70 -18.50
CA GLY A 341 1.34 5.72 -19.26
C GLY A 341 1.14 6.44 -20.61
N ASN A 342 2.11 6.27 -21.50
CA ASN A 342 2.08 6.78 -22.86
C ASN A 342 2.67 5.75 -23.85
N ASP A 343 2.90 6.14 -25.10
CA ASP A 343 3.48 5.27 -26.14
C ASP A 343 4.94 4.85 -25.88
N LYS A 344 5.64 5.49 -24.94
CA LYS A 344 7.05 5.23 -24.60
C LYS A 344 7.23 4.54 -23.23
N GLU A 345 6.28 4.73 -22.33
CA GLU A 345 6.37 4.22 -20.96
C GLU A 345 4.98 3.81 -20.45
N THR A 346 4.88 2.58 -19.95
CA THR A 346 3.65 2.09 -19.32
C THR A 346 3.41 2.77 -17.96
N ARG A 347 2.19 2.73 -17.45
CA ARG A 347 1.88 3.20 -16.07
C ARG A 347 2.72 2.48 -15.02
N ALA A 348 3.03 1.21 -15.22
CA ALA A 348 3.89 0.43 -14.31
C ALA A 348 5.35 0.90 -14.39
N GLY A 349 5.89 1.11 -15.60
CA GLY A 349 7.22 1.69 -15.80
C GLY A 349 7.34 3.08 -15.16
N ARG A 350 6.32 3.93 -15.35
CA ARG A 350 6.23 5.26 -14.73
C ARG A 350 6.22 5.18 -13.20
N MET A 351 5.50 4.22 -12.61
CA MET A 351 5.48 4.03 -11.15
C MET A 351 6.84 3.60 -10.61
N ILE A 352 7.54 2.71 -11.32
CA ILE A 352 8.91 2.32 -10.96
C ILE A 352 9.84 3.54 -11.04
N ARG A 353 9.77 4.32 -12.12
CA ARG A 353 10.56 5.56 -12.26
C ARG A 353 10.27 6.55 -11.14
N ILE A 354 9.01 6.72 -10.73
CA ILE A 354 8.64 7.56 -9.59
C ILE A 354 9.35 7.08 -8.32
N MET A 355 9.32 5.79 -8.02
CA MET A 355 9.96 5.26 -6.81
C MET A 355 11.50 5.40 -6.85
N GLU A 356 12.11 5.20 -8.02
CA GLU A 356 13.55 5.44 -8.22
C GLU A 356 13.92 6.91 -7.97
N LEU A 357 13.13 7.85 -8.54
CA LEU A 357 13.32 9.30 -8.34
C LEU A 357 13.14 9.69 -6.87
N VAL A 358 12.09 9.21 -6.23
CA VAL A 358 11.82 9.46 -4.80
C VAL A 358 13.00 8.99 -3.95
N ARG A 359 13.50 7.76 -4.18
CA ARG A 359 14.68 7.26 -3.45
C ARG A 359 15.91 8.14 -3.67
N GLN A 360 16.13 8.58 -4.91
CA GLN A 360 17.24 9.49 -5.21
C GLN A 360 17.10 10.84 -4.49
N TRP A 361 15.90 11.43 -4.47
CA TRP A 361 15.66 12.74 -3.87
C TRP A 361 15.76 12.72 -2.34
N VAL A 362 15.29 11.64 -1.71
CA VAL A 362 15.29 11.49 -0.25
C VAL A 362 16.68 11.10 0.29
N GLY A 363 17.53 10.48 -0.55
CA GLY A 363 18.87 10.03 -0.14
C GLY A 363 18.81 8.97 0.96
N ASP A 364 19.54 9.19 2.05
CA ASP A 364 19.62 8.25 3.18
C ASP A 364 18.46 8.37 4.18
N LYS A 365 17.56 9.33 3.99
CA LYS A 365 16.38 9.48 4.85
C LYS A 365 15.32 8.41 4.51
N ARG A 366 14.37 8.20 5.41
CA ARG A 366 13.42 7.10 5.32
C ARG A 366 12.19 7.46 4.51
N ILE A 367 11.73 6.49 3.73
CA ILE A 367 10.48 6.56 2.95
C ILE A 367 9.50 5.58 3.57
N LEU A 368 8.31 6.07 3.96
CA LEU A 368 7.13 5.28 4.22
C LEU A 368 6.17 5.50 3.06
N ALA A 369 6.10 4.53 2.15
CA ALA A 369 5.26 4.61 0.97
C ALA A 369 3.81 4.27 1.30
N CYS A 370 2.85 5.03 0.73
CA CYS A 370 1.43 4.83 0.92
C CYS A 370 0.68 5.13 -0.40
N GLY A 371 -0.44 4.44 -0.65
CA GLY A 371 -1.13 4.56 -1.93
C GLY A 371 -0.23 4.20 -3.11
N VAL A 372 0.56 3.14 -3.02
CA VAL A 372 1.49 2.72 -4.07
C VAL A 372 1.19 1.29 -4.51
N PRO A 373 1.20 0.98 -5.82
CA PRO A 373 1.35 -0.39 -6.30
C PRO A 373 2.59 -1.02 -5.67
N LEU A 374 2.43 -2.21 -5.05
CA LEU A 374 3.44 -2.70 -4.10
C LEU A 374 4.79 -3.03 -4.74
N MET A 375 4.80 -3.76 -5.87
CA MET A 375 6.04 -4.22 -6.48
C MET A 375 6.99 -3.08 -6.92
N PRO A 376 6.53 -1.96 -7.47
CA PRO A 376 7.36 -0.79 -7.72
C PRO A 376 8.08 -0.20 -6.50
N ALA A 377 7.58 -0.46 -5.27
CA ALA A 377 8.19 0.01 -4.04
C ALA A 377 9.22 -0.96 -3.45
N PHE A 378 9.31 -2.21 -3.96
CA PHE A 378 10.19 -3.24 -3.43
C PHE A 378 11.67 -2.82 -3.49
N GLY A 379 12.34 -2.85 -2.34
CA GLY A 379 13.74 -2.47 -2.20
C GLY A 379 14.04 -0.97 -2.34
N LEU A 380 13.05 -0.14 -2.63
CA LEU A 380 13.17 1.32 -2.79
C LEU A 380 12.58 2.09 -1.61
N ALA A 381 11.48 1.62 -1.04
CA ALA A 381 10.91 2.16 0.19
C ALA A 381 11.49 1.46 1.41
N ASP A 382 11.74 2.19 2.51
CA ASP A 382 12.14 1.61 3.79
C ASP A 382 10.96 0.91 4.44
N TYR A 383 9.79 1.57 4.39
CA TYR A 383 8.51 1.08 4.91
C TYR A 383 7.41 1.30 3.88
N SER A 384 6.38 0.48 3.93
CA SER A 384 5.18 0.67 3.12
C SER A 384 3.92 0.29 3.87
N ARG A 385 2.88 1.09 3.74
CA ARG A 385 1.52 0.67 4.06
C ARG A 385 1.22 -0.61 3.30
N ILE A 386 0.52 -1.52 3.94
CA ILE A 386 0.16 -2.81 3.35
C ILE A 386 -1.35 -3.05 3.35
N GLY A 387 -2.13 -2.13 3.91
CA GLY A 387 -3.58 -2.17 3.99
C GLY A 387 -4.21 -0.79 3.89
N CYS A 388 -5.53 -0.76 3.78
CA CYS A 388 -6.30 0.48 3.85
C CYS A 388 -6.22 1.10 5.25
N ASP A 389 -6.69 2.33 5.36
CA ASP A 389 -6.80 3.01 6.65
C ASP A 389 -7.69 2.22 7.61
N VAL A 390 -7.23 2.08 8.86
CA VAL A 390 -8.01 1.48 9.93
C VAL A 390 -9.23 2.35 10.27
N GLY A 391 -10.38 1.71 10.51
CA GLY A 391 -11.59 2.41 10.93
C GLY A 391 -11.62 2.71 12.43
N LEU A 392 -12.45 3.68 12.82
CA LEU A 392 -12.75 3.93 14.25
C LEU A 392 -13.87 3.02 14.78
N SER A 393 -14.39 2.12 13.95
CA SER A 393 -15.37 1.07 14.26
C SER A 393 -14.92 -0.25 13.66
N TRP A 394 -15.33 -1.37 14.27
CA TRP A 394 -14.95 -2.69 13.78
C TRP A 394 -15.63 -3.03 12.45
N ARG A 395 -16.93 -2.78 12.38
CA ARG A 395 -17.73 -3.13 11.20
C ARG A 395 -18.02 -1.90 10.36
N ASP A 396 -17.78 -2.03 9.07
CA ASP A 396 -18.22 -1.03 8.11
C ASP A 396 -19.73 -0.87 8.16
N ARG A 397 -20.19 0.35 7.98
CA ARG A 397 -21.64 0.58 7.74
C ARG A 397 -22.10 -0.19 6.50
N PRO A 398 -23.30 -0.77 6.49
CA PRO A 398 -23.75 -1.67 5.41
C PRO A 398 -23.58 -1.11 4.00
N PHE A 399 -23.80 0.20 3.81
CA PHE A 399 -23.62 0.83 2.50
C PHE A 399 -22.15 1.04 2.12
N LEU A 400 -21.24 1.24 3.09
CA LEU A 400 -19.80 1.40 2.85
C LEU A 400 -19.15 0.11 2.35
N ARG A 401 -19.63 -1.06 2.79
CA ARG A 401 -19.16 -2.37 2.30
C ARG A 401 -19.34 -2.56 0.80
N GLN A 402 -20.16 -1.75 0.16
CA GLN A 402 -20.46 -1.82 -1.27
C GLN A 402 -19.68 -0.79 -2.09
N ILE A 403 -18.85 0.06 -1.46
CA ILE A 403 -18.14 1.11 -2.15
C ILE A 403 -16.99 0.50 -2.95
N HIS A 404 -15.77 0.60 -2.52
CA HIS A 404 -14.59 0.08 -3.23
C HIS A 404 -13.73 -0.76 -2.28
N ARG A 405 -12.75 -1.50 -2.83
CA ARG A 405 -11.85 -2.36 -2.05
C ARG A 405 -10.89 -1.55 -1.18
N GLU A 406 -10.64 -0.30 -1.55
CA GLU A 406 -9.69 0.65 -0.95
C GLU A 406 -10.31 1.52 0.16
N ARG A 407 -11.52 1.20 0.58
CA ARG A 407 -12.22 1.96 1.64
C ARG A 407 -11.58 1.82 2.99
N VAL A 408 -11.72 2.85 3.83
CA VAL A 408 -11.38 2.78 5.26
C VAL A 408 -12.15 1.64 5.93
N SER A 409 -11.45 0.70 6.56
CA SER A 409 -12.05 -0.49 7.18
C SER A 409 -11.08 -1.21 8.11
N THR A 410 -11.45 -1.38 9.39
CA THR A 410 -10.63 -2.10 10.36
C THR A 410 -10.43 -3.56 9.96
N VAL A 411 -11.49 -4.24 9.53
CA VAL A 411 -11.40 -5.66 9.13
C VAL A 411 -10.52 -5.83 7.89
N ASN A 412 -10.67 -4.96 6.87
CA ASN A 412 -9.82 -5.03 5.68
C ASN A 412 -8.35 -4.76 6.02
N SER A 413 -8.06 -3.74 6.85
CA SER A 413 -6.69 -3.44 7.29
C SER A 413 -6.03 -4.64 8.00
N ILE A 414 -6.76 -5.32 8.89
CA ILE A 414 -6.29 -6.54 9.55
C ILE A 414 -6.05 -7.67 8.54
N MET A 415 -6.98 -7.89 7.61
CA MET A 415 -6.85 -8.95 6.61
C MET A 415 -5.66 -8.68 5.68
N ASP A 416 -5.46 -7.44 5.23
CA ASP A 416 -4.30 -7.05 4.44
C ASP A 416 -2.99 -7.28 5.22
N THR A 417 -2.95 -6.92 6.51
CA THR A 417 -1.79 -7.14 7.38
C THR A 417 -1.46 -8.63 7.51
N ILE A 418 -2.47 -9.47 7.70
CA ILE A 418 -2.29 -10.92 7.82
C ILE A 418 -1.76 -11.52 6.50
N TYR A 419 -2.39 -11.21 5.37
CA TYR A 419 -2.09 -11.88 4.11
C TYR A 419 -0.93 -11.25 3.31
N ARG A 420 -0.48 -10.05 3.68
CA ARG A 420 0.73 -9.41 3.15
C ARG A 420 1.93 -9.47 4.10
N ARG A 421 1.82 -10.16 5.25
CA ARG A 421 2.90 -10.25 6.24
C ARG A 421 4.24 -10.72 5.68
N GLN A 422 4.22 -11.57 4.66
CA GLN A 422 5.43 -12.11 4.04
C GLN A 422 6.27 -11.08 3.27
N LEU A 423 5.74 -9.88 3.06
CA LEU A 423 6.49 -8.76 2.49
C LEU A 423 7.40 -8.10 3.53
N ASP A 424 7.07 -8.23 4.84
CA ASP A 424 7.86 -7.65 5.94
C ASP A 424 9.30 -8.18 5.94
N GLY A 425 10.26 -7.28 5.92
CA GLY A 425 11.69 -7.61 5.90
C GLY A 425 12.21 -8.19 4.57
N ARG A 426 11.35 -8.49 3.58
CA ARG A 426 11.74 -8.93 2.23
C ARG A 426 11.65 -7.80 1.21
N ALA A 427 10.53 -7.12 1.17
CA ALA A 427 10.28 -6.00 0.25
C ALA A 427 10.62 -4.65 0.88
N PHE A 428 10.18 -4.47 2.09
CA PHE A 428 10.27 -3.28 2.95
C PHE A 428 9.84 -3.68 4.37
N GLY A 429 9.81 -2.74 5.33
CA GLY A 429 9.11 -2.91 6.61
C GLY A 429 7.61 -2.63 6.44
N ASN A 430 6.76 -3.55 6.87
CA ASN A 430 5.31 -3.42 6.77
C ASN A 430 4.78 -2.34 7.73
N ASP A 431 3.93 -1.45 7.22
CA ASP A 431 3.10 -0.54 8.00
C ASP A 431 1.64 -0.99 7.96
N PRO A 432 1.12 -1.58 9.06
CA PRO A 432 -0.27 -2.03 9.16
C PRO A 432 -1.26 -0.90 9.50
N ASP A 433 -0.82 0.36 9.54
CA ASP A 433 -1.50 1.52 10.12
C ASP A 433 -1.45 1.55 11.66
N VAL A 434 -2.20 2.43 12.26
CA VAL A 434 -2.15 2.73 13.69
C VAL A 434 -3.03 1.80 14.52
N PHE A 435 -2.77 1.76 15.82
CA PHE A 435 -3.65 1.17 16.83
C PHE A 435 -4.13 2.24 17.82
N PHE A 436 -5.17 1.91 18.59
CA PHE A 436 -5.82 2.82 19.53
C PHE A 436 -5.95 2.21 20.93
N LEU A 437 -5.76 3.06 21.94
CA LEU A 437 -6.06 2.73 23.34
C LEU A 437 -7.07 3.71 23.97
N ARG A 438 -7.41 4.80 23.30
CA ARG A 438 -8.35 5.82 23.76
C ARG A 438 -9.76 5.26 23.97
N TYR A 439 -10.52 5.90 24.86
CA TYR A 439 -11.93 5.57 25.13
C TYR A 439 -12.89 6.53 24.41
N GLU A 440 -12.44 7.72 24.04
CA GLU A 440 -13.25 8.75 23.41
C GLU A 440 -13.16 8.73 21.88
N ASN A 441 -14.24 9.07 21.20
CA ASN A 441 -14.32 9.19 19.75
C ASN A 441 -13.86 7.92 19.00
N ILE A 442 -14.21 6.75 19.54
CA ILE A 442 -13.95 5.45 18.97
C ILE A 442 -15.07 4.48 19.33
N GLU A 443 -15.48 3.64 18.38
CA GLU A 443 -16.51 2.63 18.57
C GLU A 443 -15.92 1.22 18.78
N LEU A 444 -14.59 1.06 18.70
CA LEU A 444 -13.92 -0.22 18.95
C LEU A 444 -14.04 -0.60 20.42
N THR A 445 -14.44 -1.83 20.69
CA THR A 445 -14.40 -2.43 22.04
C THR A 445 -12.95 -2.67 22.47
N GLU A 446 -12.72 -2.95 23.76
CA GLU A 446 -11.37 -3.25 24.26
C GLU A 446 -10.78 -4.50 23.58
N GLU A 447 -11.59 -5.56 23.36
CA GLU A 447 -11.18 -6.74 22.60
C GLU A 447 -10.76 -6.39 21.16
N GLU A 448 -11.51 -5.52 20.49
CA GLU A 448 -11.22 -5.11 19.11
C GLU A 448 -9.94 -4.25 19.03
N LYS A 449 -9.71 -3.38 20.00
CA LYS A 449 -8.45 -2.63 20.13
C LYS A 449 -7.27 -3.58 20.40
N ASP A 450 -7.47 -4.60 21.25
CA ASP A 450 -6.46 -5.61 21.53
C ASP A 450 -6.08 -6.40 20.25
N ILE A 451 -7.07 -6.78 19.45
CA ILE A 451 -6.82 -7.47 18.17
C ILE A 451 -5.98 -6.58 17.23
N VAL A 452 -6.36 -5.31 17.03
CA VAL A 452 -5.62 -4.38 16.17
C VAL A 452 -4.19 -4.21 16.66
N ALA A 453 -4.00 -3.90 17.96
CA ALA A 453 -2.68 -3.67 18.54
C ALA A 453 -1.79 -4.93 18.47
N THR A 454 -2.36 -6.11 18.75
CA THR A 454 -1.62 -7.38 18.71
C THR A 454 -1.21 -7.75 17.30
N VAL A 455 -2.12 -7.67 16.32
CA VAL A 455 -1.82 -7.96 14.90
C VAL A 455 -0.75 -7.01 14.38
N ASN A 456 -0.87 -5.71 14.67
CA ASN A 456 0.10 -4.71 14.24
C ASN A 456 1.48 -4.93 14.90
N ALA A 457 1.52 -5.26 16.19
CA ALA A 457 2.78 -5.52 16.90
C ALA A 457 3.51 -6.78 16.39
N LEU A 458 2.75 -7.84 16.08
CA LEU A 458 3.32 -9.12 15.64
C LEU A 458 3.76 -9.10 14.17
N LEU A 459 3.01 -8.42 13.29
CA LEU A 459 3.18 -8.54 11.84
C LEU A 459 3.72 -7.29 11.15
N GLY A 460 3.80 -6.16 11.86
CA GLY A 460 4.32 -4.90 11.34
C GLY A 460 5.74 -4.61 11.77
N SER A 461 6.46 -3.87 10.94
CA SER A 461 7.73 -3.19 11.29
C SER A 461 7.49 -1.74 11.71
N VAL A 462 6.30 -1.17 11.45
CA VAL A 462 5.86 0.14 11.93
C VAL A 462 4.73 -0.06 12.93
N PHE A 463 4.87 0.48 14.13
CA PHE A 463 3.92 0.34 15.23
C PHE A 463 3.59 1.70 15.84
N LEU A 464 2.55 2.35 15.33
CA LEU A 464 2.18 3.72 15.68
C LEU A 464 0.84 3.75 16.43
N THR A 465 0.75 4.60 17.48
CA THR A 465 -0.52 5.06 17.99
C THR A 465 -0.92 6.40 17.35
N SER A 466 -2.21 6.67 17.31
CA SER A 466 -2.74 7.97 16.89
C SER A 466 -3.82 8.47 17.87
N ASP A 467 -3.52 8.32 19.15
CA ASP A 467 -4.29 8.84 20.26
C ASP A 467 -3.65 10.13 20.81
N ASP A 468 -4.26 10.77 21.80
CA ASP A 468 -3.63 11.80 22.64
C ASP A 468 -2.99 11.13 23.88
N PRO A 469 -1.67 10.80 23.87
CA PRO A 469 -1.06 10.11 25.01
C PRO A 469 -1.00 10.94 26.28
N GLY A 470 -1.18 12.26 26.16
CA GLY A 470 -1.31 13.15 27.32
C GLY A 470 -2.53 12.87 28.17
N LYS A 471 -3.54 12.21 27.61
CA LYS A 471 -4.78 11.78 28.30
C LYS A 471 -4.77 10.32 28.75
N TYR A 472 -3.69 9.57 28.50
CA TYR A 472 -3.63 8.18 28.88
C TYR A 472 -3.62 8.00 30.39
N THR A 473 -4.47 7.09 30.87
CA THR A 473 -4.41 6.54 32.22
C THR A 473 -3.14 5.70 32.39
N GLU A 474 -2.75 5.38 33.62
CA GLU A 474 -1.59 4.49 33.85
C GLU A 474 -1.84 3.10 33.26
N GLU A 475 -3.07 2.59 33.29
CA GLU A 475 -3.45 1.34 32.64
C GLU A 475 -3.20 1.36 31.12
N GLN A 476 -3.60 2.46 30.42
CA GLN A 476 -3.34 2.60 28.99
C GLN A 476 -1.85 2.71 28.68
N LYS A 477 -1.06 3.37 29.52
CA LYS A 477 0.40 3.42 29.39
C LYS A 477 1.05 2.05 29.61
N GLU A 478 0.54 1.25 30.54
CA GLU A 478 1.00 -0.14 30.74
C GLU A 478 0.65 -1.02 29.56
N ARG A 479 -0.55 -0.88 29.01
CA ARG A 479 -0.94 -1.59 27.76
C ARG A 479 -0.06 -1.18 26.58
N PHE A 480 0.26 0.10 26.45
CA PHE A 480 1.19 0.56 25.40
C PHE A 480 2.56 -0.11 25.55
N ARG A 481 3.13 -0.15 26.76
CA ARG A 481 4.42 -0.83 27.03
C ARG A 481 4.35 -2.33 26.73
N TYR A 482 3.23 -2.98 27.06
CA TYR A 482 3.01 -4.39 26.72
C TYR A 482 3.03 -4.62 25.21
N TYR A 483 2.30 -3.84 24.41
CA TYR A 483 2.30 -4.01 22.96
C TYR A 483 3.62 -3.59 22.33
N ARG A 484 4.29 -2.57 22.85
CA ARG A 484 5.65 -2.22 22.45
C ARG A 484 6.59 -3.42 22.66
N HIS A 485 6.54 -4.08 23.82
CA HIS A 485 7.33 -5.28 24.09
C HIS A 485 6.95 -6.43 23.12
N LEU A 486 5.67 -6.56 22.80
CA LEU A 486 5.19 -7.56 21.84
C LEU A 486 5.81 -7.37 20.41
N THR A 487 6.21 -6.16 20.04
CA THR A 487 6.92 -5.93 18.75
C THR A 487 8.28 -6.64 18.68
N GLU A 488 8.83 -7.10 19.80
CA GLU A 488 10.09 -7.85 19.87
C GLU A 488 9.91 -9.35 19.60
N ALA A 489 8.67 -9.81 19.42
CA ALA A 489 8.33 -11.20 19.12
C ALA A 489 9.08 -11.69 17.87
N LYS A 490 9.53 -12.95 17.92
CA LYS A 490 10.28 -13.62 16.85
C LYS A 490 9.53 -14.86 16.37
N ASN A 491 9.87 -15.30 15.17
CA ASN A 491 9.31 -16.52 14.57
C ASN A 491 7.80 -16.51 14.55
N VAL A 492 7.21 -15.36 14.17
CA VAL A 492 5.75 -15.24 14.09
C VAL A 492 5.25 -16.05 12.90
N LYS A 493 4.41 -17.05 13.18
CA LYS A 493 3.83 -17.94 12.18
C LYS A 493 2.31 -17.85 12.21
N LEU A 494 1.70 -17.83 11.04
CA LEU A 494 0.25 -17.88 10.91
C LEU A 494 -0.26 -19.28 11.23
N ILE A 495 -1.27 -19.35 12.09
CA ILE A 495 -2.06 -20.56 12.36
C ILE A 495 -3.37 -20.42 11.59
N GLN A 496 -3.64 -21.35 10.68
CA GLN A 496 -4.77 -21.28 9.77
C GLN A 496 -5.47 -22.64 9.66
N HIS A 497 -6.16 -23.06 10.72
CA HIS A 497 -6.98 -24.26 10.71
C HIS A 497 -8.48 -23.89 10.77
N GLU A 498 -9.08 -23.95 11.95
CA GLU A 498 -10.47 -23.52 12.18
C GLU A 498 -10.57 -22.01 12.45
N ARG A 499 -9.48 -21.40 12.94
CA ARG A 499 -9.37 -19.97 13.29
C ARG A 499 -8.07 -19.38 12.76
N ILE A 500 -8.08 -18.08 12.56
CA ILE A 500 -6.87 -17.31 12.25
C ILE A 500 -6.19 -16.96 13.58
N GLY A 501 -4.90 -17.22 13.66
CA GLY A 501 -4.09 -16.90 14.82
C GLY A 501 -2.60 -16.90 14.51
N PHE A 502 -1.78 -16.71 15.54
CA PHE A 502 -0.33 -16.65 15.41
C PHE A 502 0.35 -17.40 16.54
N SER A 503 1.36 -18.20 16.21
CA SER A 503 2.36 -18.63 17.18
C SER A 503 3.59 -17.74 17.07
N TYR A 504 4.22 -17.43 18.20
CA TYR A 504 5.40 -16.55 18.24
C TYR A 504 6.25 -16.84 19.47
N ILE A 505 7.52 -16.41 19.44
CA ILE A 505 8.44 -16.51 20.55
C ILE A 505 8.66 -15.12 21.15
N LEU A 506 8.36 -14.95 22.44
CA LEU A 506 8.62 -13.75 23.22
C LEU A 506 9.34 -14.16 24.52
N ASP A 507 10.42 -13.48 24.88
CA ASP A 507 11.25 -13.78 26.06
C ASP A 507 11.73 -15.23 26.13
N GLY A 508 11.99 -15.84 24.96
CA GLY A 508 12.42 -17.24 24.83
C GLY A 508 11.32 -18.27 25.10
N ARG A 509 10.07 -17.85 25.20
CA ARG A 509 8.90 -18.72 25.37
C ARG A 509 7.99 -18.68 24.16
N GLU A 510 7.38 -19.80 23.87
CA GLU A 510 6.38 -19.93 22.82
C GLU A 510 5.01 -19.45 23.32
N HIS A 511 4.33 -18.66 22.52
CA HIS A 511 3.00 -18.11 22.76
C HIS A 511 2.11 -18.34 21.56
N GLU A 512 0.81 -18.30 21.80
CA GLU A 512 -0.22 -18.40 20.76
C GLU A 512 -1.27 -17.30 21.00
N TYR A 513 -1.70 -16.66 19.91
CA TYR A 513 -2.78 -15.70 19.90
C TYR A 513 -3.80 -16.07 18.83
N LEU A 514 -5.08 -16.24 19.21
CA LEU A 514 -6.16 -16.61 18.31
C LEU A 514 -7.15 -15.44 18.17
N ILE A 515 -7.43 -15.05 16.95
CA ILE A 515 -8.45 -14.03 16.67
C ILE A 515 -9.83 -14.69 16.77
N PRO A 516 -10.80 -14.10 17.49
CA PRO A 516 -12.17 -14.62 17.56
C PRO A 516 -12.79 -14.72 16.15
N GLU A 517 -13.47 -15.84 15.89
CA GLU A 517 -13.96 -16.16 14.54
C GLU A 517 -14.96 -15.13 13.99
N ASP A 518 -15.81 -14.57 14.86
CA ASP A 518 -16.80 -13.54 14.51
C ASP A 518 -16.16 -12.19 14.14
N LYS A 519 -14.86 -12.00 14.41
CA LYS A 519 -14.12 -10.77 14.11
C LYS A 519 -13.51 -10.77 12.71
N VAL A 520 -13.29 -11.92 12.10
CA VAL A 520 -12.68 -12.08 10.77
C VAL A 520 -13.66 -12.57 9.69
N LYS A 521 -14.89 -12.90 10.06
CA LYS A 521 -15.97 -13.22 9.10
C LYS A 521 -16.73 -11.96 8.72
N GLU A 522 -16.89 -11.72 7.40
CA GLU A 522 -17.73 -10.64 6.84
C GLU A 522 -19.23 -10.85 7.15
#